data_32171cbe144fa941e8f89d48ea56152a
#
_entry.id   32171cbe144fa941e8f89d48ea56152a
#
_cell.length_a   1.000
_cell.length_b   1.000
_cell.length_c   1.000
_cell.angle_alpha   90.00
_cell.angle_beta   90.00
_cell.angle_gamma   90.00
#
_symmetry.space_group_name_H-M   'P 1'
#
loop_
_entity.id
_entity.type
_entity.pdbx_description
1 polymer ?
#
loop_
_entity_poly.entity_id
_entity_poly.type
_entity_poly.pdbx_seq_one_letter_code
_entity_poly.pdbx_strand_id
1 'polypeptide(L)'
;MRFSLLASGGFRFWKTWLSLCLLLFPFAVLSACPFCTMQGQTLTGDVNAASLVLYGTLKNAKLLPGGDGLQGTTELEIDDVIKDHEIRGGKKVLTLPRYVPPSKDAQYKYLVLCDVFKNKIDPYRGVAFLPESKVGNYLSSALRLKDAPANEKLNFFFNWLDSADPEIANDSYKEFGNADYKDFRAMASTLPADKIAGWLKDKATPGFRLGLYASMLGHCGTKDQAKILEDLLDDKEKRLSSSIDGVLASLVLLDKEKGWKRITSTLSNPKEEFMLRFAALKAARFFHDYRPDVVPVSQTVEAYKPLLDQGDIADLAIEDLRKWKAWDMADLVLSIKSKEAGKVAIVRRAILRFALRCPGTAAKAFVENARTEDKRSVEDAEELLKLEETPPAPQASEKKVPASK
;
A
#
# COMPACT_ATOMS: atom_id res chain seq x y z
N MET A 1 -16.83 -49.07 71.80
CA MET A 1 -16.31 -48.06 72.77
C MET A 1 -15.70 -46.94 71.95
N ARG A 2 -16.37 -45.77 71.92
CA ARG A 2 -15.88 -44.49 72.43
C ARG A 2 -14.53 -44.05 71.84
N PHE A 3 -14.27 -42.88 71.26
CA PHE A 3 -14.81 -41.55 71.30
C PHE A 3 -14.22 -40.81 70.06
N SER A 4 -14.91 -40.09 69.30
CA SER A 4 -15.02 -38.66 69.05
C SER A 4 -13.79 -37.82 69.46
N LEU A 5 -13.32 -37.01 68.47
CA LEU A 5 -13.23 -35.57 68.68
C LEU A 5 -12.78 -34.85 67.37
N LEU A 6 -13.52 -33.85 67.09
CA LEU A 6 -13.34 -32.76 66.13
C LEU A 6 -11.96 -32.07 66.24
N ALA A 7 -11.42 -31.65 65.12
CA ALA A 7 -10.65 -30.40 65.02
C ALA A 7 -10.77 -29.82 63.60
N SER A 8 -11.41 -28.72 63.56
CA SER A 8 -11.53 -27.77 62.49
C SER A 8 -10.15 -27.22 62.03
N GLY A 9 -9.87 -27.27 60.75
CA GLY A 9 -8.68 -26.61 60.19
C GLY A 9 -9.00 -26.01 58.85
N GLY A 10 -9.13 -24.69 58.82
CA GLY A 10 -9.62 -23.92 57.70
C GLY A 10 -8.82 -24.06 56.42
N PHE A 11 -9.51 -24.34 55.37
CA PHE A 11 -9.01 -24.30 54.00
C PHE A 11 -8.92 -22.82 53.58
N ARG A 12 -7.74 -22.22 53.69
CA ARG A 12 -7.42 -20.90 53.12
C ARG A 12 -7.44 -21.04 51.61
N PHE A 13 -8.52 -20.55 50.98
CA PHE A 13 -8.59 -20.28 49.56
C PHE A 13 -7.50 -19.25 49.20
N TRP A 14 -6.38 -19.69 48.68
CA TRP A 14 -5.42 -18.84 47.98
C TRP A 14 -5.97 -18.59 46.59
N LYS A 15 -6.66 -17.47 46.44
CA LYS A 15 -7.04 -16.92 45.16
C LYS A 15 -5.75 -16.50 44.42
N THR A 16 -5.23 -17.39 43.60
CA THR A 16 -4.28 -17.03 42.56
C THR A 16 -5.00 -16.16 41.56
N TRP A 17 -4.78 -14.88 41.67
CA TRP A 17 -5.06 -13.93 40.62
C TRP A 17 -4.12 -14.26 39.45
N LEU A 18 -4.58 -15.08 38.51
CA LEU A 18 -4.02 -15.13 37.18
C LEU A 18 -4.39 -13.78 36.54
N SER A 19 -3.46 -12.82 36.64
CA SER A 19 -3.49 -11.58 35.85
C SER A 19 -3.35 -11.95 34.39
N LEU A 20 -4.49 -12.11 33.73
CA LEU A 20 -4.59 -12.19 32.29
C LEU A 20 -4.20 -10.80 31.75
N CYS A 21 -2.88 -10.55 31.63
CA CYS A 21 -2.35 -9.49 30.79
C CYS A 21 -2.73 -9.82 29.35
N LEU A 22 -3.93 -9.42 28.97
CA LEU A 22 -4.30 -9.25 27.57
C LEU A 22 -3.32 -8.21 27.01
N LEU A 23 -2.24 -8.69 26.42
CA LEU A 23 -1.36 -7.88 25.58
C LEU A 23 -2.25 -7.36 24.45
N LEU A 24 -2.78 -6.16 24.64
CA LEU A 24 -3.23 -5.29 23.58
C LEU A 24 -2.00 -4.98 22.73
N PHE A 25 -1.65 -5.91 21.84
CA PHE A 25 -0.83 -5.56 20.69
C PHE A 25 -1.67 -4.57 19.88
N PRO A 26 -1.29 -3.29 19.79
CA PRO A 26 -1.87 -2.45 18.78
C PRO A 26 -1.56 -3.17 17.46
N PHE A 27 -2.59 -3.62 16.74
CA PHE A 27 -2.44 -3.93 15.33
C PHE A 27 -1.89 -2.67 14.69
N ALA A 28 -0.58 -2.62 14.52
CA ALA A 28 0.05 -1.65 13.66
C ALA A 28 -0.56 -1.90 12.28
N VAL A 29 -1.47 -1.05 11.86
CA VAL A 29 -1.87 -0.96 10.46
C VAL A 29 -0.54 -0.72 9.75
N LEU A 30 -0.06 -1.74 9.03
CA LEU A 30 1.13 -1.64 8.19
C LEU A 30 0.84 -0.51 7.19
N SER A 31 1.33 0.67 7.52
CA SER A 31 1.13 1.87 6.72
C SER A 31 2.15 1.82 5.60
N ALA A 32 1.76 1.18 4.50
CA ALA A 32 2.53 1.19 3.25
C ALA A 32 2.90 2.63 2.83
N CYS A 33 3.93 2.76 2.00
CA CYS A 33 4.40 4.06 1.51
C CYS A 33 3.22 4.90 0.98
N PRO A 34 2.91 6.07 1.58
CA PRO A 34 1.69 6.83 1.27
C PRO A 34 1.69 7.43 -0.14
N PHE A 35 2.85 7.51 -0.81
CA PHE A 35 3.01 8.14 -2.13
C PHE A 35 3.27 7.15 -3.26
N CYS A 36 3.22 5.85 -2.97
CA CYS A 36 3.42 4.82 -3.98
C CYS A 36 2.06 4.40 -4.55
N THR A 37 1.91 4.53 -5.87
CA THR A 37 0.66 4.19 -6.57
C THR A 37 0.56 2.71 -6.92
N MET A 38 1.68 1.97 -6.87
CA MET A 38 1.73 0.53 -7.12
C MET A 38 2.15 -0.19 -5.85
N GLN A 39 1.26 -0.98 -5.32
CA GLN A 39 1.44 -1.83 -4.15
C GLN A 39 0.99 -3.26 -4.49
N GLY A 40 1.26 -4.21 -3.61
CA GLY A 40 0.80 -5.58 -3.73
C GLY A 40 1.91 -6.56 -4.10
N GLN A 41 1.53 -7.64 -4.77
CA GLN A 41 2.42 -8.76 -5.00
C GLN A 41 3.62 -8.41 -5.90
N THR A 42 4.83 -8.79 -5.45
CA THR A 42 6.10 -8.57 -6.11
C THR A 42 6.68 -9.88 -6.61
N LEU A 43 7.55 -9.85 -7.62
CA LEU A 43 8.32 -11.04 -8.03
C LEU A 43 9.20 -11.53 -6.88
N THR A 44 9.81 -10.61 -6.15
CA THR A 44 10.59 -10.91 -4.94
C THR A 44 9.73 -11.64 -3.90
N GLY A 45 8.50 -11.17 -3.66
CA GLY A 45 7.53 -11.84 -2.79
C GLY A 45 7.14 -13.23 -3.27
N ASP A 46 6.91 -13.39 -4.58
CA ASP A 46 6.61 -14.69 -5.20
C ASP A 46 7.76 -15.68 -5.04
N VAL A 47 9.00 -15.23 -5.26
CA VAL A 47 10.21 -16.06 -5.05
C VAL A 47 10.35 -16.48 -3.58
N ASN A 48 10.05 -15.59 -2.65
CA ASN A 48 10.06 -15.92 -1.22
C ASN A 48 9.00 -16.97 -0.88
N ALA A 49 7.83 -16.92 -1.47
CA ALA A 49 6.70 -17.82 -1.23
C ALA A 49 6.85 -19.18 -1.92
N ALA A 50 7.41 -19.23 -3.14
CA ALA A 50 7.58 -20.46 -3.90
C ALA A 50 8.48 -21.47 -3.20
N SER A 51 8.25 -22.76 -3.42
CA SER A 51 9.11 -23.84 -2.92
C SER A 51 10.40 -24.01 -3.72
N LEU A 52 10.33 -23.80 -5.04
CA LEU A 52 11.42 -23.94 -5.99
C LEU A 52 11.30 -22.85 -7.05
N VAL A 53 12.39 -22.17 -7.40
CA VAL A 53 12.41 -21.14 -8.46
C VAL A 53 13.57 -21.37 -9.40
N LEU A 54 13.26 -21.55 -10.67
CA LEU A 54 14.18 -21.89 -11.74
C LEU A 54 14.19 -20.78 -12.79
N TYR A 55 15.34 -20.53 -13.36
CA TYR A 55 15.51 -19.62 -14.48
C TYR A 55 16.22 -20.34 -15.63
N GLY A 56 15.69 -20.24 -16.86
CA GLY A 56 16.24 -21.01 -17.93
C GLY A 56 15.57 -20.78 -19.29
N THR A 57 15.86 -21.67 -20.23
CA THR A 57 15.40 -21.59 -21.61
C THR A 57 14.41 -22.71 -21.91
N LEU A 58 13.28 -22.39 -22.55
CA LEU A 58 12.32 -23.41 -22.99
C LEU A 58 12.79 -24.08 -24.29
N LYS A 59 12.71 -25.41 -24.32
CA LYS A 59 13.08 -26.25 -25.47
C LYS A 59 12.08 -27.41 -25.64
N ASN A 60 12.16 -28.09 -26.77
CA ASN A 60 11.46 -29.35 -27.03
C ASN A 60 9.96 -29.30 -26.73
N ALA A 61 9.31 -28.19 -27.13
CA ALA A 61 7.87 -28.04 -26.98
C ALA A 61 7.13 -29.05 -27.85
N LYS A 62 6.24 -29.86 -27.23
CA LYS A 62 5.44 -30.91 -27.91
C LYS A 62 3.97 -30.66 -27.60
N LEU A 63 3.21 -30.38 -28.67
CA LEU A 63 1.75 -30.25 -28.60
C LEU A 63 1.11 -31.63 -28.60
N LEU A 64 0.11 -31.86 -27.75
CA LEU A 64 -0.71 -33.06 -27.79
C LEU A 64 -1.76 -32.95 -28.92
N PRO A 65 -1.86 -33.95 -29.81
CA PRO A 65 -2.88 -33.96 -30.87
C PRO A 65 -4.30 -33.97 -30.26
N GLY A 66 -5.20 -33.10 -30.79
CA GLY A 66 -6.59 -33.07 -30.38
C GLY A 66 -6.90 -32.28 -29.10
N GLY A 67 -5.92 -31.62 -28.48
CA GLY A 67 -6.13 -30.75 -27.34
C GLY A 67 -6.55 -29.33 -27.72
N ASP A 68 -6.78 -28.49 -26.70
CA ASP A 68 -7.16 -27.07 -26.81
C ASP A 68 -6.03 -26.13 -27.29
N GLY A 69 -4.95 -26.69 -27.82
CA GLY A 69 -3.76 -25.94 -28.29
C GLY A 69 -2.78 -25.55 -27.18
N LEU A 70 -3.09 -25.85 -25.93
CA LEU A 70 -2.21 -25.60 -24.76
C LEU A 70 -1.73 -26.89 -24.10
N GLN A 71 -2.37 -28.02 -24.41
CA GLN A 71 -2.02 -29.30 -23.83
C GLN A 71 -0.75 -29.86 -24.49
N GLY A 72 0.18 -30.28 -23.67
CA GLY A 72 1.47 -30.80 -24.14
C GLY A 72 2.54 -30.76 -23.09
N THR A 73 3.78 -30.78 -23.54
CA THR A 73 4.94 -30.66 -22.68
C THR A 73 5.94 -29.69 -23.26
N THR A 74 6.70 -29.03 -22.41
CA THR A 74 7.86 -28.21 -22.78
C THR A 74 8.97 -28.46 -21.78
N GLU A 75 10.19 -28.54 -22.24
CA GLU A 75 11.35 -28.71 -21.36
C GLU A 75 11.94 -27.33 -21.01
N LEU A 76 12.16 -27.07 -19.70
CA LEU A 76 12.95 -25.96 -19.21
C LEU A 76 14.39 -26.47 -19.01
N GLU A 77 15.31 -26.02 -19.85
CA GLU A 77 16.74 -26.15 -19.61
C GLU A 77 17.15 -25.10 -18.57
N ILE A 78 17.62 -25.54 -17.40
CA ILE A 78 17.86 -24.68 -16.24
C ILE A 78 19.24 -24.05 -16.40
N ASP A 79 19.28 -22.73 -16.54
CA ASP A 79 20.50 -21.95 -16.56
C ASP A 79 20.94 -21.56 -15.14
N ASP A 80 19.95 -21.19 -14.28
CA ASP A 80 20.19 -20.78 -12.90
C ASP A 80 19.08 -21.28 -11.95
N VAL A 81 19.46 -21.59 -10.73
CA VAL A 81 18.56 -22.03 -9.65
C VAL A 81 18.49 -20.92 -8.61
N ILE A 82 17.45 -20.08 -8.70
CA ILE A 82 17.29 -18.93 -7.80
C ILE A 82 16.95 -19.38 -6.38
N LYS A 83 16.05 -20.37 -6.27
CA LYS A 83 15.69 -21.03 -5.00
C LYS A 83 15.62 -22.53 -5.25
N ASP A 84 16.42 -23.31 -4.52
CA ASP A 84 16.48 -24.76 -4.67
C ASP A 84 15.57 -25.48 -3.68
N HIS A 85 15.20 -26.70 -4.05
CA HIS A 85 14.49 -27.66 -3.20
C HIS A 85 15.00 -29.07 -3.50
N GLU A 86 15.12 -29.91 -2.49
CA GLU A 86 15.65 -31.30 -2.59
C GLU A 86 14.97 -32.15 -3.66
N ILE A 87 13.68 -31.91 -3.92
CA ILE A 87 12.89 -32.63 -4.93
C ILE A 87 13.42 -32.45 -6.36
N ARG A 88 14.19 -31.39 -6.63
CA ARG A 88 14.84 -31.19 -7.93
C ARG A 88 15.86 -32.31 -8.20
N GLY A 89 16.50 -32.85 -7.16
CA GLY A 89 17.44 -33.97 -7.29
C GLY A 89 18.62 -33.69 -8.22
N GLY A 90 19.09 -32.42 -8.30
CA GLY A 90 20.18 -32.02 -9.18
C GLY A 90 19.84 -31.99 -10.68
N LYS A 91 18.58 -32.17 -11.08
CA LYS A 91 18.16 -32.14 -12.49
C LYS A 91 18.49 -30.79 -13.12
N LYS A 92 19.01 -30.83 -14.35
CA LYS A 92 19.30 -29.65 -15.17
C LYS A 92 18.18 -29.35 -16.19
N VAL A 93 17.20 -30.22 -16.30
CA VAL A 93 16.03 -30.08 -17.17
C VAL A 93 14.79 -30.41 -16.37
N LEU A 94 13.78 -29.55 -16.44
CA LEU A 94 12.44 -29.77 -15.88
C LEU A 94 11.43 -29.85 -17.02
N THR A 95 10.66 -30.94 -17.06
CA THR A 95 9.52 -31.05 -18.00
C THR A 95 8.30 -30.35 -17.40
N LEU A 96 7.83 -29.32 -18.08
CA LEU A 96 6.62 -28.57 -17.75
C LEU A 96 5.41 -29.30 -18.37
N PRO A 97 4.31 -29.51 -17.64
CA PRO A 97 3.10 -30.16 -18.15
C PRO A 97 2.22 -29.21 -18.98
N ARG A 98 2.83 -28.46 -19.88
CA ARG A 98 2.17 -27.45 -20.74
C ARG A 98 2.96 -27.28 -22.03
N TYR A 99 2.23 -27.12 -23.14
CA TYR A 99 2.81 -26.68 -24.38
C TYR A 99 3.01 -25.15 -24.33
N VAL A 100 4.24 -24.71 -24.49
CA VAL A 100 4.61 -23.29 -24.67
C VAL A 100 5.27 -23.17 -26.03
N PRO A 101 4.61 -22.55 -27.02
CA PRO A 101 5.17 -22.44 -28.38
C PRO A 101 6.48 -21.65 -28.33
N PRO A 102 7.51 -22.06 -29.12
CA PRO A 102 8.73 -21.30 -29.22
C PRO A 102 8.44 -19.91 -29.84
N SER A 103 9.05 -18.88 -29.26
CA SER A 103 9.00 -17.54 -29.86
C SER A 103 9.77 -17.55 -31.19
N LYS A 104 9.21 -16.86 -32.21
CA LYS A 104 9.89 -16.67 -33.49
C LYS A 104 10.86 -15.50 -33.48
N ASP A 105 10.63 -14.54 -32.59
CA ASP A 105 11.28 -13.22 -32.64
C ASP A 105 12.39 -13.03 -31.59
N ALA A 106 12.37 -13.81 -30.50
CA ALA A 106 13.39 -13.73 -29.46
C ALA A 106 13.56 -15.04 -28.70
N GLN A 107 14.79 -15.34 -28.26
CA GLN A 107 15.07 -16.44 -27.35
C GLN A 107 14.83 -15.98 -25.92
N TYR A 108 13.58 -15.95 -25.47
CA TYR A 108 13.26 -15.60 -24.10
C TYR A 108 13.85 -16.57 -23.10
N LYS A 109 14.25 -16.02 -21.95
CA LYS A 109 14.49 -16.75 -20.72
C LYS A 109 13.23 -16.78 -19.88
N TYR A 110 13.04 -17.82 -19.10
CA TYR A 110 11.81 -18.00 -18.31
C TYR A 110 12.16 -18.18 -16.83
N LEU A 111 11.53 -17.35 -16.01
CA LEU A 111 11.45 -17.56 -14.57
C LEU A 111 10.27 -18.49 -14.31
N VAL A 112 10.51 -19.66 -13.73
CA VAL A 112 9.48 -20.65 -13.42
C VAL A 112 9.41 -20.85 -11.91
N LEU A 113 8.25 -20.52 -11.35
CA LEU A 113 7.97 -20.68 -9.93
C LEU A 113 7.19 -21.98 -9.74
N CYS A 114 7.64 -22.78 -8.78
CA CYS A 114 7.08 -24.10 -8.51
C CYS A 114 6.78 -24.27 -7.04
N ASP A 115 5.70 -25.02 -6.77
CA ASP A 115 5.44 -25.63 -5.47
C ASP A 115 5.80 -27.11 -5.47
N VAL A 116 5.74 -27.74 -4.30
CA VAL A 116 5.81 -29.18 -4.13
C VAL A 116 4.44 -29.70 -3.76
N PHE A 117 3.83 -30.48 -4.65
CA PHE A 117 2.52 -31.07 -4.42
C PHE A 117 2.57 -32.58 -4.61
N LYS A 118 2.10 -33.35 -3.64
CA LYS A 118 2.11 -34.83 -3.66
C LYS A 118 3.48 -35.42 -4.05
N ASN A 119 4.54 -34.85 -3.49
CA ASN A 119 5.93 -35.21 -3.76
C ASN A 119 6.33 -35.10 -5.24
N LYS A 120 5.77 -34.11 -5.95
CA LYS A 120 6.12 -33.76 -7.34
C LYS A 120 6.31 -32.25 -7.44
N ILE A 121 7.18 -31.84 -8.37
CA ILE A 121 7.33 -30.43 -8.73
C ILE A 121 6.06 -30.00 -9.47
N ASP A 122 5.42 -28.94 -8.98
CA ASP A 122 4.21 -28.34 -9.54
C ASP A 122 4.50 -26.91 -10.04
N PRO A 123 4.85 -26.72 -11.32
CA PRO A 123 5.07 -25.39 -11.89
C PRO A 123 3.74 -24.65 -12.03
N TYR A 124 3.55 -23.58 -11.25
CA TYR A 124 2.29 -22.83 -11.26
C TYR A 124 2.35 -21.48 -11.98
N ARG A 125 3.56 -20.91 -12.14
CA ARG A 125 3.75 -19.62 -12.82
C ARG A 125 5.03 -19.59 -13.61
N GLY A 126 4.97 -19.02 -14.83
CA GLY A 126 6.11 -18.72 -15.68
C GLY A 126 6.07 -17.26 -16.14
N VAL A 127 7.21 -16.59 -16.12
CA VAL A 127 7.38 -15.21 -16.61
C VAL A 127 8.53 -15.18 -17.60
N ALA A 128 8.28 -14.60 -18.78
CA ALA A 128 9.28 -14.48 -19.85
C ALA A 128 10.09 -13.19 -19.68
N PHE A 129 11.38 -13.28 -19.91
CA PHE A 129 12.33 -12.16 -19.89
C PHE A 129 13.19 -12.16 -21.13
N LEU A 130 13.65 -10.99 -21.55
CA LEU A 130 14.66 -10.89 -22.61
C LEU A 130 15.97 -11.56 -22.16
N PRO A 131 16.77 -12.09 -23.10
CA PRO A 131 18.00 -12.84 -22.78
C PRO A 131 19.01 -12.04 -21.93
N GLU A 132 19.06 -10.72 -22.12
CA GLU A 132 19.95 -9.79 -21.41
C GLU A 132 19.43 -9.37 -20.03
N SER A 133 18.22 -9.78 -19.66
CA SER A 133 17.63 -9.44 -18.35
C SER A 133 18.51 -9.94 -17.20
N LYS A 134 18.69 -9.08 -16.21
CA LYS A 134 19.43 -9.39 -14.98
C LYS A 134 18.52 -9.94 -13.89
N VAL A 135 17.29 -10.37 -14.23
CA VAL A 135 16.26 -10.78 -13.25
C VAL A 135 16.73 -11.96 -12.38
N GLY A 136 17.45 -12.93 -12.94
CA GLY A 136 18.00 -14.04 -12.15
C GLY A 136 18.94 -13.55 -11.04
N ASN A 137 19.87 -12.65 -11.38
CA ASN A 137 20.81 -12.06 -10.42
C ASN A 137 20.11 -11.16 -9.41
N TYR A 138 19.14 -10.35 -9.85
CA TYR A 138 18.30 -9.51 -9.01
C TYR A 138 17.56 -10.34 -7.95
N LEU A 139 16.80 -11.36 -8.38
CA LEU A 139 15.99 -12.18 -7.49
C LEU A 139 16.81 -13.07 -6.55
N SER A 140 17.94 -13.63 -7.03
CA SER A 140 18.86 -14.37 -6.17
C SER A 140 19.49 -13.49 -5.09
N SER A 141 19.75 -12.22 -5.40
CA SER A 141 20.28 -11.26 -4.43
C SER A 141 19.20 -10.81 -3.44
N ALA A 142 17.99 -10.54 -3.91
CA ALA A 142 16.83 -10.22 -3.06
C ALA A 142 16.51 -11.36 -2.09
N LEU A 143 16.55 -12.62 -2.56
CA LEU A 143 16.30 -13.79 -1.73
C LEU A 143 17.33 -13.92 -0.58
N ARG A 144 18.61 -13.60 -0.83
CA ARG A 144 19.63 -13.58 0.25
C ARG A 144 19.34 -12.53 1.32
N LEU A 145 18.66 -11.45 0.96
CA LEU A 145 18.27 -10.38 1.88
C LEU A 145 16.89 -10.59 2.54
N LYS A 146 16.25 -11.74 2.32
CA LYS A 146 14.87 -11.99 2.78
C LYS A 146 14.68 -11.69 4.28
N ASP A 147 15.62 -12.10 5.12
CA ASP A 147 15.60 -11.93 6.57
C ASP A 147 16.45 -10.73 7.06
N ALA A 148 16.96 -9.90 6.12
CA ALA A 148 17.74 -8.72 6.43
C ALA A 148 16.86 -7.59 6.99
N PRO A 149 17.43 -6.61 7.73
CA PRO A 149 16.74 -5.42 8.16
C PRO A 149 16.12 -4.64 6.99
N ALA A 150 15.00 -3.93 7.25
CA ALA A 150 14.26 -3.21 6.21
C ALA A 150 15.13 -2.19 5.44
N ASN A 151 16.03 -1.48 6.14
CA ASN A 151 16.95 -0.52 5.51
C ASN A 151 17.90 -1.17 4.51
N GLU A 152 18.41 -2.38 4.77
CA GLU A 152 19.27 -3.11 3.82
C GLU A 152 18.48 -3.53 2.58
N LYS A 153 17.26 -4.07 2.77
CA LYS A 153 16.36 -4.42 1.67
C LYS A 153 16.04 -3.21 0.80
N LEU A 154 15.63 -2.10 1.41
CA LEU A 154 15.26 -0.89 0.69
C LEU A 154 16.46 -0.27 -0.04
N ASN A 155 17.67 -0.29 0.54
CA ASN A 155 18.89 0.13 -0.14
C ASN A 155 19.22 -0.76 -1.36
N PHE A 156 19.01 -2.06 -1.24
CA PHE A 156 19.15 -2.97 -2.38
C PHE A 156 18.15 -2.59 -3.50
N PHE A 157 16.88 -2.45 -3.20
CA PHE A 157 15.85 -2.09 -4.18
C PHE A 157 16.06 -0.69 -4.78
N PHE A 158 16.59 0.27 -4.01
CA PHE A 158 16.95 1.60 -4.54
C PHE A 158 17.91 1.52 -5.74
N ASN A 159 18.88 0.61 -5.71
CA ASN A 159 19.84 0.42 -6.78
C ASN A 159 19.26 -0.19 -8.07
N TRP A 160 18.00 -0.66 -8.02
CA TRP A 160 17.30 -1.25 -9.15
C TRP A 160 16.10 -0.43 -9.65
N LEU A 161 15.79 0.70 -9.01
CA LEU A 161 14.68 1.56 -9.42
C LEU A 161 14.84 2.14 -10.83
N ASP A 162 16.06 2.38 -11.26
CA ASP A 162 16.42 2.88 -12.59
C ASP A 162 16.92 1.78 -13.53
N SER A 163 16.63 0.51 -13.24
CA SER A 163 16.96 -0.61 -14.12
C SER A 163 16.38 -0.39 -15.51
N ALA A 164 17.19 -0.70 -16.55
CA ALA A 164 16.71 -0.73 -17.92
C ALA A 164 15.68 -1.85 -18.18
N ASP A 165 15.64 -2.88 -17.32
CA ASP A 165 14.61 -3.92 -17.34
C ASP A 165 13.36 -3.41 -16.59
N PRO A 166 12.22 -3.18 -17.29
CA PRO A 166 11.03 -2.64 -16.67
C PRO A 166 10.46 -3.53 -15.57
N GLU A 167 10.59 -4.86 -15.69
CA GLU A 167 10.06 -5.79 -14.69
C GLU A 167 10.82 -5.67 -13.36
N ILE A 168 12.15 -5.58 -13.43
CA ILE A 168 13.01 -5.34 -12.26
C ILE A 168 12.71 -3.98 -11.63
N ALA A 169 12.65 -2.93 -12.47
CA ALA A 169 12.39 -1.57 -11.98
C ALA A 169 10.99 -1.44 -11.33
N ASN A 170 9.98 -2.13 -11.88
CA ASN A 170 8.63 -2.15 -11.32
C ASN A 170 8.54 -2.99 -10.05
N ASP A 171 9.24 -4.12 -9.99
CA ASP A 171 9.33 -4.95 -8.79
C ASP A 171 9.96 -4.16 -7.63
N SER A 172 11.12 -3.53 -7.88
CA SER A 172 11.76 -2.64 -6.92
C SER A 172 10.85 -1.49 -6.45
N TYR A 173 10.12 -0.86 -7.37
CA TYR A 173 9.17 0.19 -7.03
C TYR A 173 8.06 -0.33 -6.08
N LYS A 174 7.51 -1.51 -6.35
CA LYS A 174 6.48 -2.13 -5.50
C LYS A 174 7.01 -2.49 -4.10
N GLU A 175 8.26 -2.90 -3.99
CA GLU A 175 8.89 -3.16 -2.69
C GLU A 175 8.90 -1.89 -1.81
N PHE A 176 9.15 -0.70 -2.41
CA PHE A 176 8.95 0.58 -1.73
C PHE A 176 7.48 0.84 -1.40
N GLY A 177 6.55 0.48 -2.31
CA GLY A 177 5.12 0.61 -2.08
C GLY A 177 4.61 -0.19 -0.90
N ASN A 178 5.21 -1.34 -0.65
CA ASN A 178 4.86 -2.24 0.45
C ASN A 178 5.63 -1.94 1.76
N ALA A 179 6.63 -1.06 1.73
CA ALA A 179 7.45 -0.76 2.90
C ALA A 179 6.71 0.12 3.91
N ASP A 180 6.96 -0.11 5.20
CA ASP A 180 6.50 0.78 6.26
C ASP A 180 7.15 2.17 6.09
N TYR A 181 6.35 3.24 6.21
CA TYR A 181 6.85 4.61 6.08
C TYR A 181 8.00 4.93 7.06
N LYS A 182 7.99 4.34 8.25
CA LYS A 182 9.06 4.52 9.24
C LYS A 182 10.39 4.03 8.70
N ASP A 183 10.40 2.84 8.09
CA ASP A 183 11.60 2.21 7.53
C ASP A 183 12.04 2.94 6.26
N PHE A 184 11.09 3.32 5.41
CA PHE A 184 11.32 4.17 4.25
C PHE A 184 12.00 5.50 4.66
N ARG A 185 11.45 6.22 5.64
CA ARG A 185 11.97 7.51 6.11
C ARG A 185 13.42 7.39 6.60
N ALA A 186 13.70 6.36 7.40
CA ALA A 186 15.04 6.14 7.95
C ALA A 186 16.08 5.93 6.84
N MET A 187 15.76 5.10 5.85
CA MET A 187 16.63 4.83 4.72
C MET A 187 16.72 6.03 3.77
N ALA A 188 15.59 6.66 3.43
CA ALA A 188 15.53 7.75 2.45
C ALA A 188 16.41 8.95 2.85
N SER A 189 16.60 9.20 4.15
CA SER A 189 17.47 10.28 4.65
C SER A 189 18.95 10.11 4.29
N THR A 190 19.38 8.92 3.89
CA THR A 190 20.79 8.60 3.56
C THR A 190 21.05 8.52 2.06
N LEU A 191 20.03 8.71 1.23
CA LEU A 191 20.12 8.53 -0.22
C LEU A 191 20.89 9.68 -0.91
N PRO A 192 21.49 9.42 -2.09
CA PRO A 192 22.17 10.43 -2.87
C PRO A 192 21.16 11.38 -3.54
N ALA A 193 20.93 12.55 -2.94
CA ALA A 193 19.95 13.53 -3.38
C ALA A 193 20.11 13.95 -4.85
N ASP A 194 21.35 14.10 -5.34
CA ASP A 194 21.61 14.53 -6.72
C ASP A 194 21.19 13.46 -7.75
N LYS A 195 21.35 12.17 -7.43
CA LYS A 195 20.85 11.08 -8.30
C LYS A 195 19.34 11.15 -8.43
N ILE A 196 18.63 11.33 -7.31
CA ILE A 196 17.17 11.42 -7.29
C ILE A 196 16.68 12.69 -7.98
N ALA A 197 17.36 13.82 -7.76
CA ALA A 197 17.11 15.06 -8.48
C ALA A 197 17.27 14.89 -9.99
N GLY A 198 18.26 14.11 -10.44
CA GLY A 198 18.43 13.71 -11.84
C GLY A 198 17.21 12.97 -12.38
N TRP A 199 16.70 11.98 -11.65
CA TRP A 199 15.49 11.23 -12.06
C TRP A 199 14.25 12.13 -12.17
N LEU A 200 14.06 13.08 -11.24
CA LEU A 200 12.92 14.01 -11.28
C LEU A 200 12.98 15.01 -12.44
N LYS A 201 14.19 15.37 -12.88
CA LYS A 201 14.40 16.26 -14.03
C LYS A 201 14.29 15.53 -15.37
N ASP A 202 14.46 14.22 -15.39
CA ASP A 202 14.39 13.41 -16.61
C ASP A 202 12.93 13.38 -17.12
N LYS A 203 12.76 13.84 -18.38
CA LYS A 203 11.46 13.82 -19.05
C LYS A 203 10.94 12.40 -19.32
N ALA A 204 11.83 11.42 -19.40
CA ALA A 204 11.48 10.02 -19.59
C ALA A 204 10.96 9.36 -18.31
N THR A 205 11.12 9.99 -17.15
CA THR A 205 10.60 9.42 -15.88
C THR A 205 9.07 9.32 -15.93
N PRO A 206 8.52 8.11 -15.76
CA PRO A 206 7.08 7.90 -15.78
C PRO A 206 6.38 8.68 -14.65
N GLY A 207 5.24 9.29 -14.96
CA GLY A 207 4.50 10.13 -14.00
C GLY A 207 4.18 9.44 -12.68
N PHE A 208 3.89 8.13 -12.69
CA PHE A 208 3.58 7.36 -11.48
C PHE A 208 4.77 7.20 -10.51
N ARG A 209 6.01 7.41 -10.98
CA ARG A 209 7.23 7.34 -10.16
C ARG A 209 7.57 8.65 -9.48
N LEU A 210 7.02 9.77 -9.96
CA LEU A 210 7.35 11.12 -9.45
C LEU A 210 7.10 11.24 -7.94
N GLY A 211 6.01 10.67 -7.43
CA GLY A 211 5.68 10.72 -6.00
C GLY A 211 6.70 10.03 -5.11
N LEU A 212 7.14 8.82 -5.49
CA LEU A 212 8.17 8.10 -4.74
C LEU A 212 9.52 8.83 -4.80
N TYR A 213 9.96 9.25 -5.99
CA TYR A 213 11.24 9.94 -6.16
C TYR A 213 11.23 11.30 -5.44
N ALA A 214 10.13 12.06 -5.54
CA ALA A 214 9.97 13.29 -4.77
C ALA A 214 10.01 13.01 -3.26
N SER A 215 9.32 11.96 -2.79
CA SER A 215 9.33 11.59 -1.38
C SER A 215 10.75 11.24 -0.90
N MET A 216 11.54 10.52 -1.70
CA MET A 216 12.97 10.30 -1.41
C MET A 216 13.72 11.62 -1.29
N LEU A 217 13.59 12.50 -2.29
CA LEU A 217 14.24 13.81 -2.30
C LEU A 217 13.84 14.67 -1.10
N GLY A 218 12.57 14.64 -0.72
CA GLY A 218 12.04 15.36 0.45
C GLY A 218 12.71 14.96 1.77
N HIS A 219 13.30 13.75 1.86
CA HIS A 219 13.97 13.25 3.06
C HIS A 219 15.50 13.45 3.04
N CYS A 220 16.14 13.42 1.87
CA CYS A 220 17.60 13.54 1.74
C CYS A 220 18.06 14.86 1.12
N GLY A 221 17.15 15.61 0.51
CA GLY A 221 17.48 16.83 -0.20
C GLY A 221 17.60 18.06 0.70
N THR A 222 17.90 19.18 0.07
CA THR A 222 18.01 20.49 0.70
C THR A 222 17.00 21.48 0.10
N LYS A 223 16.85 22.64 0.73
CA LYS A 223 15.96 23.69 0.25
C LYS A 223 16.26 24.15 -1.18
N ASP A 224 17.51 24.08 -1.63
CA ASP A 224 17.90 24.47 -2.99
C ASP A 224 17.27 23.58 -4.07
N GLN A 225 16.96 22.31 -3.71
CA GLN A 225 16.32 21.37 -4.61
C GLN A 225 14.78 21.50 -4.66
N ALA A 226 14.19 22.35 -3.81
CA ALA A 226 12.74 22.62 -3.81
C ALA A 226 12.24 23.14 -5.17
N LYS A 227 13.07 23.89 -5.89
CA LYS A 227 12.74 24.39 -7.23
C LYS A 227 12.39 23.28 -8.23
N ILE A 228 13.01 22.09 -8.11
CA ILE A 228 12.70 20.94 -8.98
C ILE A 228 11.25 20.49 -8.79
N LEU A 229 10.80 20.47 -7.52
CA LEU A 229 9.42 20.08 -7.19
C LEU A 229 8.41 21.14 -7.62
N GLU A 230 8.76 22.42 -7.52
CA GLU A 230 7.93 23.52 -8.05
C GLU A 230 7.75 23.40 -9.55
N ASP A 231 8.84 23.16 -10.30
CA ASP A 231 8.78 23.01 -11.75
C ASP A 231 7.87 21.85 -12.18
N LEU A 232 7.85 20.73 -11.41
CA LEU A 232 6.92 19.62 -11.64
C LEU A 232 5.46 20.01 -11.36
N LEU A 233 5.21 20.83 -10.32
CA LEU A 233 3.87 21.31 -9.97
C LEU A 233 3.34 22.38 -10.93
N ASP A 234 4.23 23.07 -11.63
CA ASP A 234 3.88 24.08 -12.62
C ASP A 234 3.79 23.51 -14.05
N ASP A 235 4.33 22.32 -14.28
CA ASP A 235 4.20 21.58 -15.54
C ASP A 235 2.76 21.08 -15.72
N LYS A 236 2.10 21.50 -16.82
CA LYS A 236 0.67 21.24 -17.06
C LYS A 236 0.32 19.75 -17.21
N GLU A 237 1.25 18.94 -17.69
CA GLU A 237 1.04 17.49 -17.88
C GLU A 237 1.38 16.72 -16.59
N LYS A 238 2.54 17.02 -16.00
CA LYS A 238 3.05 16.29 -14.82
C LYS A 238 2.22 16.56 -13.56
N ARG A 239 1.71 17.79 -13.37
CA ARG A 239 0.90 18.16 -12.20
C ARG A 239 -0.42 17.38 -12.06
N LEU A 240 -0.86 16.69 -13.11
CA LEU A 240 -2.05 15.85 -13.11
C LEU A 240 -1.72 14.35 -12.93
N SER A 241 -0.46 14.02 -12.72
CA SER A 241 -0.08 12.62 -12.48
C SER A 241 -0.65 12.10 -11.16
N SER A 242 -0.93 10.81 -11.11
CA SER A 242 -1.57 10.14 -9.97
C SER A 242 -0.76 10.22 -8.65
N SER A 243 0.52 10.60 -8.72
CA SER A 243 1.45 10.63 -7.59
C SER A 243 1.92 12.05 -7.22
N ILE A 244 1.22 13.09 -7.68
CA ILE A 244 1.61 14.48 -7.44
C ILE A 244 1.47 14.90 -5.97
N ASP A 245 0.68 14.19 -5.18
CA ASP A 245 0.60 14.31 -3.73
C ASP A 245 1.96 14.12 -3.04
N GLY A 246 2.76 13.18 -3.52
CA GLY A 246 4.13 13.00 -3.05
C GLY A 246 5.04 14.19 -3.38
N VAL A 247 4.86 14.83 -4.54
CA VAL A 247 5.60 16.05 -4.91
C VAL A 247 5.21 17.21 -4.00
N LEU A 248 3.90 17.41 -3.75
CA LEU A 248 3.40 18.44 -2.84
C LEU A 248 3.92 18.26 -1.41
N ALA A 249 3.84 17.04 -0.88
CA ALA A 249 4.34 16.74 0.46
C ALA A 249 5.85 16.97 0.56
N SER A 250 6.61 16.58 -0.46
CA SER A 250 8.06 16.72 -0.48
C SER A 250 8.50 18.17 -0.57
N LEU A 251 7.74 19.01 -1.28
CA LEU A 251 8.00 20.46 -1.29
C LEU A 251 7.89 21.04 0.13
N VAL A 252 6.91 20.58 0.94
CA VAL A 252 6.81 20.97 2.36
C VAL A 252 8.00 20.49 3.18
N LEU A 253 8.50 19.27 2.91
CA LEU A 253 9.67 18.73 3.61
C LEU A 253 10.95 19.53 3.32
N LEU A 254 11.13 20.03 2.10
CA LEU A 254 12.29 20.83 1.70
C LEU A 254 12.14 22.33 2.04
N ASP A 255 10.97 22.90 1.83
CA ASP A 255 10.62 24.28 2.15
C ASP A 255 9.20 24.33 2.74
N LYS A 256 9.14 24.24 4.06
CA LYS A 256 7.86 24.14 4.80
C LYS A 256 6.90 25.28 4.45
N GLU A 257 7.37 26.50 4.46
CA GLU A 257 6.52 27.68 4.27
C GLU A 257 5.92 27.68 2.86
N LYS A 258 6.78 27.54 1.85
CA LYS A 258 6.39 27.56 0.46
C LYS A 258 5.49 26.37 0.10
N GLY A 259 5.88 25.16 0.52
CA GLY A 259 5.12 23.93 0.25
C GLY A 259 3.74 23.93 0.92
N TRP A 260 3.67 24.35 2.19
CA TRP A 260 2.40 24.41 2.90
C TRP A 260 1.46 25.47 2.30
N LYS A 261 2.00 26.63 1.92
CA LYS A 261 1.24 27.66 1.19
C LYS A 261 0.69 27.10 -0.14
N ARG A 262 1.49 26.33 -0.88
CA ARG A 262 1.03 25.70 -2.14
C ARG A 262 -0.14 24.75 -1.87
N ILE A 263 -0.05 23.87 -0.87
CA ILE A 263 -1.13 22.96 -0.48
C ILE A 263 -2.39 23.75 -0.11
N THR A 264 -2.29 24.67 0.84
CA THR A 264 -3.46 25.42 1.34
C THR A 264 -4.12 26.29 0.27
N SER A 265 -3.34 26.91 -0.61
CA SER A 265 -3.90 27.67 -1.75
C SER A 265 -4.63 26.78 -2.74
N THR A 266 -4.13 25.57 -3.00
CA THR A 266 -4.81 24.58 -3.86
C THR A 266 -6.13 24.11 -3.24
N LEU A 267 -6.12 23.78 -1.94
CA LEU A 267 -7.33 23.35 -1.22
C LEU A 267 -8.41 24.45 -1.17
N SER A 268 -7.98 25.71 -1.08
CA SER A 268 -8.89 26.86 -0.98
C SER A 268 -9.45 27.33 -2.33
N ASN A 269 -8.96 26.82 -3.45
CA ASN A 269 -9.37 27.24 -4.78
C ASN A 269 -10.37 26.26 -5.42
N PRO A 270 -11.69 26.51 -5.37
CA PRO A 270 -12.69 25.61 -5.95
C PRO A 270 -12.64 25.55 -7.49
N LYS A 271 -11.89 26.46 -8.14
CA LYS A 271 -11.68 26.46 -9.60
C LYS A 271 -10.50 25.60 -10.04
N GLU A 272 -9.68 25.15 -9.09
CA GLU A 272 -8.58 24.25 -9.38
C GLU A 272 -9.12 22.87 -9.76
N GLU A 273 -8.39 22.14 -10.60
CA GLU A 273 -8.79 20.80 -11.03
C GLU A 273 -8.97 19.85 -9.85
N PHE A 274 -10.03 19.02 -9.90
CA PHE A 274 -10.33 18.08 -8.84
C PHE A 274 -9.11 17.22 -8.47
N MET A 275 -8.39 16.68 -9.46
CA MET A 275 -7.24 15.80 -9.21
C MET A 275 -6.13 16.52 -8.44
N LEU A 276 -5.90 17.80 -8.68
CA LEU A 276 -4.88 18.55 -7.95
C LEU A 276 -5.34 18.89 -6.52
N ARG A 277 -6.62 19.24 -6.32
CA ARG A 277 -7.21 19.44 -4.98
C ARG A 277 -7.19 18.13 -4.17
N PHE A 278 -7.50 17.01 -4.83
CA PHE A 278 -7.42 15.68 -4.20
C PHE A 278 -5.98 15.30 -3.83
N ALA A 279 -5.00 15.59 -4.68
CA ALA A 279 -3.59 15.40 -4.35
C ALA A 279 -3.15 16.28 -3.16
N ALA A 280 -3.58 17.54 -3.12
CA ALA A 280 -3.30 18.45 -2.00
C ALA A 280 -3.96 17.95 -0.68
N LEU A 281 -5.18 17.39 -0.74
CA LEU A 281 -5.85 16.75 0.41
C LEU A 281 -5.04 15.53 0.89
N LYS A 282 -4.60 14.66 -0.02
CA LYS A 282 -3.73 13.51 0.34
C LYS A 282 -2.41 13.95 0.96
N ALA A 283 -1.78 15.00 0.43
CA ALA A 283 -0.56 15.55 0.99
C ALA A 283 -0.78 16.13 2.40
N ALA A 284 -1.89 16.83 2.64
CA ALA A 284 -2.25 17.32 3.97
C ALA A 284 -2.54 16.18 4.95
N ARG A 285 -3.26 15.13 4.50
CA ARG A 285 -3.49 13.89 5.26
C ARG A 285 -2.18 13.24 5.69
N PHE A 286 -1.19 13.18 4.80
CA PHE A 286 0.13 12.66 5.12
C PHE A 286 0.78 13.40 6.30
N PHE A 287 0.69 14.72 6.36
CA PHE A 287 1.24 15.47 7.49
C PHE A 287 0.48 15.20 8.79
N HIS A 288 -0.83 15.10 8.73
CA HIS A 288 -1.62 14.75 9.90
C HIS A 288 -1.21 13.38 10.46
N ASP A 289 -1.12 12.37 9.61
CA ASP A 289 -0.99 10.97 10.04
C ASP A 289 0.46 10.57 10.33
N TYR A 290 1.43 11.12 9.59
CA TYR A 290 2.82 10.67 9.62
C TYR A 290 3.82 11.74 10.07
N ARG A 291 3.52 13.03 9.86
CA ARG A 291 4.49 14.11 10.07
C ARG A 291 3.90 15.31 10.82
N PRO A 292 3.22 15.08 11.96
CA PRO A 292 2.75 16.18 12.82
C PRO A 292 3.90 17.01 13.40
N ASP A 293 5.12 16.49 13.37
CA ASP A 293 6.36 17.18 13.71
C ASP A 293 6.73 18.29 12.70
N VAL A 294 6.30 18.15 11.45
CA VAL A 294 6.53 19.15 10.38
C VAL A 294 5.37 20.13 10.28
N VAL A 295 4.14 19.63 10.14
CA VAL A 295 2.92 20.44 10.11
C VAL A 295 2.03 20.01 11.27
N PRO A 296 1.77 20.88 12.26
CA PRO A 296 0.93 20.56 13.40
C PRO A 296 -0.47 20.10 13.00
N VAL A 297 -1.03 19.16 13.74
CA VAL A 297 -2.39 18.61 13.51
C VAL A 297 -3.44 19.73 13.38
N SER A 298 -3.36 20.77 14.22
CA SER A 298 -4.27 21.90 14.16
C SER A 298 -4.22 22.66 12.82
N GLN A 299 -3.04 22.78 12.22
CA GLN A 299 -2.88 23.43 10.91
C GLN A 299 -3.43 22.56 9.78
N THR A 300 -3.28 21.23 9.88
CA THR A 300 -3.87 20.31 8.88
C THR A 300 -5.40 20.32 8.95
N VAL A 301 -5.98 20.28 10.14
CA VAL A 301 -7.44 20.38 10.32
C VAL A 301 -7.95 21.73 9.80
N GLU A 302 -7.27 22.84 10.09
CA GLU A 302 -7.64 24.18 9.60
C GLU A 302 -7.66 24.26 8.08
N ALA A 303 -6.68 23.63 7.42
CA ALA A 303 -6.57 23.60 5.95
C ALA A 303 -7.75 22.87 5.26
N TYR A 304 -8.52 22.08 5.99
CA TYR A 304 -9.68 21.35 5.46
C TYR A 304 -10.96 22.20 5.39
N LYS A 305 -11.03 23.32 6.13
CA LYS A 305 -12.24 24.17 6.19
C LYS A 305 -12.75 24.60 4.81
N PRO A 306 -11.90 25.10 3.88
CA PRO A 306 -12.37 25.53 2.56
C PRO A 306 -12.94 24.38 1.72
N LEU A 307 -12.53 23.13 1.95
CA LEU A 307 -13.04 21.97 1.21
C LEU A 307 -14.50 21.63 1.54
N LEU A 308 -14.94 21.98 2.74
CA LEU A 308 -16.30 21.64 3.21
C LEU A 308 -17.40 22.30 2.37
N ASP A 309 -17.11 23.42 1.72
CA ASP A 309 -18.04 24.13 0.83
C ASP A 309 -17.92 23.68 -0.65
N GLN A 310 -17.03 22.73 -0.97
CA GLN A 310 -16.78 22.23 -2.32
C GLN A 310 -17.43 20.87 -2.51
N GLY A 311 -18.61 20.82 -3.10
CA GLY A 311 -19.49 19.66 -3.14
C GLY A 311 -18.93 18.39 -3.81
N ASP A 312 -17.89 18.56 -4.63
CA ASP A 312 -17.21 17.45 -5.34
C ASP A 312 -16.08 16.77 -4.54
N ILE A 313 -15.70 17.33 -3.37
CA ILE A 313 -14.60 16.84 -2.53
C ILE A 313 -14.89 16.92 -1.02
N ALA A 314 -15.96 17.59 -0.63
CA ALA A 314 -16.29 17.82 0.78
C ALA A 314 -16.48 16.52 1.56
N ASP A 315 -17.05 15.48 0.94
CA ASP A 315 -17.24 14.17 1.55
C ASP A 315 -15.92 13.54 2.01
N LEU A 316 -14.87 13.65 1.21
CA LEU A 316 -13.53 13.13 1.55
C LEU A 316 -12.94 13.90 2.74
N ALA A 317 -13.09 15.22 2.77
CA ALA A 317 -12.63 16.05 3.88
C ALA A 317 -13.40 15.73 5.19
N ILE A 318 -14.72 15.57 5.11
CA ILE A 318 -15.56 15.22 6.28
C ILE A 318 -15.20 13.85 6.81
N GLU A 319 -14.94 12.86 5.95
CA GLU A 319 -14.53 11.51 6.36
C GLU A 319 -13.17 11.50 7.07
N ASP A 320 -12.21 12.30 6.61
CA ASP A 320 -10.94 12.45 7.30
C ASP A 320 -11.14 13.09 8.69
N LEU A 321 -11.87 14.18 8.77
CA LEU A 321 -12.20 14.84 10.05
C LEU A 321 -12.90 13.89 11.02
N ARG A 322 -13.80 13.02 10.53
CA ARG A 322 -14.45 11.96 11.32
C ARG A 322 -13.43 10.96 11.86
N LYS A 323 -12.55 10.44 10.99
CA LYS A 323 -11.52 9.45 11.35
C LYS A 323 -10.51 10.03 12.34
N TRP A 324 -10.16 11.29 12.18
CA TRP A 324 -9.26 12.03 13.08
C TRP A 324 -9.93 12.46 14.39
N LYS A 325 -11.26 12.27 14.49
CA LYS A 325 -12.04 12.71 15.64
C LYS A 325 -11.91 14.22 15.90
N ALA A 326 -11.83 15.00 14.84
CA ALA A 326 -11.76 16.46 14.89
C ALA A 326 -13.13 17.07 15.26
N TRP A 327 -13.60 16.78 16.48
CA TRP A 327 -14.93 17.12 16.94
C TRP A 327 -15.17 18.61 17.17
N ASP A 328 -14.13 19.39 17.33
CA ASP A 328 -14.12 20.85 17.30
C ASP A 328 -14.61 21.46 15.97
N MET A 329 -14.60 20.66 14.90
CA MET A 329 -15.16 21.01 13.59
C MET A 329 -16.67 20.71 13.47
N ALA A 330 -17.31 20.19 14.52
CA ALA A 330 -18.69 19.67 14.44
C ALA A 330 -19.69 20.71 13.94
N ASP A 331 -19.72 21.91 14.53
CA ASP A 331 -20.66 22.96 14.15
C ASP A 331 -20.51 23.34 12.67
N LEU A 332 -19.28 23.44 12.19
CA LEU A 332 -19.00 23.73 10.79
C LEU A 332 -19.46 22.60 9.86
N VAL A 333 -19.11 21.34 10.18
CA VAL A 333 -19.52 20.17 9.38
C VAL A 333 -21.05 20.04 9.33
N LEU A 334 -21.74 20.16 10.46
CA LEU A 334 -23.20 20.05 10.50
C LEU A 334 -23.89 21.19 9.73
N SER A 335 -23.32 22.41 9.73
CA SER A 335 -23.85 23.54 8.99
C SER A 335 -23.87 23.35 7.47
N ILE A 336 -23.02 22.44 6.94
CA ILE A 336 -22.94 22.16 5.49
C ILE A 336 -24.26 21.58 4.95
N LYS A 337 -25.07 20.89 5.77
CA LYS A 337 -26.40 20.37 5.36
C LYS A 337 -27.24 21.45 4.66
N SER A 338 -27.18 22.70 5.11
CA SER A 338 -27.94 23.83 4.58
C SER A 338 -27.29 24.56 3.40
N LYS A 339 -26.08 24.21 3.05
CA LYS A 339 -25.29 24.85 1.95
C LYS A 339 -25.42 24.06 0.63
N GLU A 340 -24.90 24.65 -0.47
CA GLU A 340 -24.91 24.00 -1.79
C GLU A 340 -24.17 22.64 -1.78
N ALA A 341 -23.04 22.54 -1.11
CA ALA A 341 -22.32 21.27 -0.95
C ALA A 341 -23.17 20.20 -0.27
N GLY A 342 -24.01 20.58 0.70
CA GLY A 342 -24.93 19.69 1.40
C GLY A 342 -26.08 19.15 0.54
N LYS A 343 -26.33 19.71 -0.65
CA LYS A 343 -27.28 19.15 -1.62
C LYS A 343 -26.76 17.86 -2.30
N VAL A 344 -25.46 17.65 -2.28
CA VAL A 344 -24.83 16.47 -2.88
C VAL A 344 -25.03 15.25 -1.99
N ALA A 345 -25.56 14.16 -2.54
CA ALA A 345 -25.95 12.99 -1.77
C ALA A 345 -24.80 12.35 -0.98
N ILE A 346 -23.60 12.26 -1.55
CA ILE A 346 -22.44 11.67 -0.89
C ILE A 346 -21.97 12.54 0.28
N VAL A 347 -22.03 13.86 0.15
CA VAL A 347 -21.70 14.82 1.21
C VAL A 347 -22.70 14.69 2.38
N ARG A 348 -24.00 14.59 2.11
CA ARG A 348 -25.01 14.33 3.16
C ARG A 348 -24.72 13.06 3.96
N ARG A 349 -24.33 11.98 3.26
CA ARG A 349 -23.96 10.72 3.93
C ARG A 349 -22.71 10.89 4.80
N ALA A 350 -21.71 11.64 4.32
CA ALA A 350 -20.49 11.91 5.09
C ALA A 350 -20.81 12.73 6.36
N ILE A 351 -21.63 13.78 6.24
CA ILE A 351 -22.11 14.57 7.40
C ILE A 351 -22.81 13.68 8.40
N LEU A 352 -23.71 12.79 7.95
CA LEU A 352 -24.44 11.88 8.82
C LEU A 352 -23.51 10.91 9.55
N ARG A 353 -22.52 10.30 8.85
CA ARG A 353 -21.53 9.43 9.48
C ARG A 353 -20.66 10.18 10.49
N PHE A 354 -20.27 11.43 10.19
CA PHE A 354 -19.59 12.29 11.14
C PHE A 354 -20.44 12.52 12.41
N ALA A 355 -21.72 12.90 12.24
CA ALA A 355 -22.65 13.16 13.33
C ALA A 355 -22.87 11.92 14.21
N LEU A 356 -23.01 10.72 13.60
CA LEU A 356 -23.18 9.45 14.32
C LEU A 356 -21.98 9.11 15.23
N ARG A 357 -20.78 9.61 14.92
CA ARG A 357 -19.58 9.37 15.73
C ARG A 357 -19.23 10.52 16.67
N CYS A 358 -19.70 11.72 16.39
CA CYS A 358 -19.43 12.89 17.20
C CYS A 358 -20.18 12.84 18.55
N PRO A 359 -19.48 12.99 19.69
CA PRO A 359 -20.10 12.87 21.02
C PRO A 359 -20.94 14.08 21.42
N GLY A 360 -20.89 15.20 20.65
CA GLY A 360 -21.53 16.47 20.99
C GLY A 360 -23.06 16.45 20.95
N THR A 361 -23.70 17.32 21.72
CA THR A 361 -25.18 17.43 21.79
C THR A 361 -25.78 17.88 20.44
N ALA A 362 -25.15 18.81 19.73
CA ALA A 362 -25.57 19.26 18.40
C ALA A 362 -25.60 18.10 17.39
N ALA A 363 -24.58 17.23 17.42
CA ALA A 363 -24.51 16.06 16.56
C ALA A 363 -25.63 15.04 16.88
N LYS A 364 -25.92 14.81 18.17
CA LYS A 364 -27.03 13.94 18.58
C LYS A 364 -28.37 14.48 18.10
N ALA A 365 -28.64 15.77 18.28
CA ALA A 365 -29.85 16.40 17.79
C ALA A 365 -29.96 16.32 16.26
N PHE A 366 -28.86 16.49 15.55
CA PHE A 366 -28.80 16.33 14.09
C PHE A 366 -29.21 14.92 13.66
N VAL A 367 -28.70 13.86 14.33
CA VAL A 367 -29.02 12.47 14.03
C VAL A 367 -30.51 12.17 14.31
N GLU A 368 -31.06 12.66 15.42
CA GLU A 368 -32.50 12.46 15.73
C GLU A 368 -33.41 13.14 14.68
N ASN A 369 -33.07 14.34 14.23
CA ASN A 369 -33.78 14.99 13.13
C ASN A 369 -33.65 14.20 11.82
N ALA A 370 -32.44 13.74 11.50
CA ALA A 370 -32.22 12.90 10.31
C ALA A 370 -33.01 11.59 10.37
N ARG A 371 -33.13 10.98 11.56
CA ARG A 371 -33.89 9.74 11.78
C ARG A 371 -35.40 9.95 11.57
N THR A 372 -35.87 11.14 11.87
CA THR A 372 -37.28 11.54 11.62
C THR A 372 -37.52 11.81 10.13
N GLU A 373 -36.56 12.43 9.44
CA GLU A 373 -36.67 12.79 8.01
C GLU A 373 -36.46 11.54 7.10
N ASP A 374 -35.45 10.72 7.38
CA ASP A 374 -35.10 9.54 6.58
C ASP A 374 -34.41 8.48 7.46
N LYS A 375 -35.21 7.67 8.11
CA LYS A 375 -34.78 6.60 9.01
C LYS A 375 -33.83 5.62 8.30
N ARG A 376 -34.11 5.26 7.04
CA ARG A 376 -33.33 4.29 6.28
C ARG A 376 -31.91 4.78 6.04
N SER A 377 -31.72 6.04 5.63
CA SER A 377 -30.38 6.61 5.46
C SER A 377 -29.54 6.58 6.75
N VAL A 378 -30.19 6.71 7.92
CA VAL A 378 -29.49 6.59 9.21
C VAL A 378 -29.07 5.14 9.47
N GLU A 379 -29.96 4.18 9.27
CA GLU A 379 -29.69 2.75 9.43
C GLU A 379 -28.56 2.28 8.51
N ASP A 380 -28.59 2.68 7.23
CA ASP A 380 -27.54 2.38 6.25
C ASP A 380 -26.16 2.96 6.69
N ALA A 381 -26.15 4.19 7.22
CA ALA A 381 -24.94 4.82 7.72
C ALA A 381 -24.38 4.13 8.98
N GLU A 382 -25.24 3.70 9.90
CA GLU A 382 -24.87 2.93 11.09
C GLU A 382 -24.29 1.56 10.73
N GLU A 383 -24.87 0.88 9.73
CA GLU A 383 -24.37 -0.40 9.24
C GLU A 383 -22.97 -0.26 8.63
N LEU A 384 -22.77 0.73 7.77
CA LEU A 384 -21.44 1.01 7.18
C LEU A 384 -20.38 1.30 8.26
N LEU A 385 -20.73 2.08 9.29
CA LEU A 385 -19.81 2.36 10.39
C LEU A 385 -19.49 1.12 11.23
N LYS A 386 -20.42 0.16 11.38
CA LYS A 386 -20.16 -1.13 12.03
C LYS A 386 -19.23 -2.00 11.19
N LEU A 387 -19.40 -2.00 9.86
CA LEU A 387 -18.52 -2.74 8.96
C LEU A 387 -17.07 -2.20 9.00
N GLU A 388 -16.88 -0.89 9.11
CA GLU A 388 -15.54 -0.29 9.27
C GLU A 388 -14.84 -0.74 10.57
N GLU A 389 -15.57 -1.04 11.63
CA GLU A 389 -15.02 -1.51 12.92
C GLU A 389 -14.72 -3.01 12.94
N THR A 390 -15.30 -3.76 12.01
CA THR A 390 -15.06 -5.19 11.91
C THR A 390 -13.69 -5.41 11.23
N PRO A 391 -12.73 -6.10 11.88
CA PRO A 391 -11.48 -6.44 11.23
C PRO A 391 -11.78 -7.19 9.93
N PRO A 392 -11.05 -6.93 8.85
CA PRO A 392 -11.21 -7.72 7.63
C PRO A 392 -11.06 -9.20 8.00
N ALA A 393 -12.02 -10.01 7.58
CA ALA A 393 -11.94 -11.45 7.75
C ALA A 393 -10.57 -11.90 7.21
N PRO A 394 -9.83 -12.80 7.91
CA PRO A 394 -8.59 -13.32 7.41
C PRO A 394 -8.85 -13.79 6.00
N GLN A 395 -8.12 -13.24 5.04
CA GLN A 395 -8.22 -13.66 3.65
C GLN A 395 -8.02 -15.16 3.67
N ALA A 396 -9.10 -15.90 3.39
CA ALA A 396 -9.00 -17.35 3.23
C ALA A 396 -7.92 -17.53 2.17
N SER A 397 -6.79 -18.11 2.57
CA SER A 397 -5.79 -18.58 1.61
C SER A 397 -6.59 -19.29 0.54
N GLU A 398 -6.52 -18.80 -0.70
CA GLU A 398 -7.28 -19.36 -1.82
C GLU A 398 -7.20 -20.88 -1.72
N LYS A 399 -8.32 -21.49 -1.37
CA LYS A 399 -8.42 -22.95 -1.37
C LYS A 399 -8.13 -23.36 -2.80
N LYS A 400 -6.97 -23.96 -3.02
CA LYS A 400 -6.61 -24.59 -4.30
C LYS A 400 -7.85 -25.31 -4.79
N VAL A 401 -8.42 -24.81 -5.89
CA VAL A 401 -9.56 -25.45 -6.56
C VAL A 401 -9.10 -26.87 -6.88
N PRO A 402 -9.78 -27.93 -6.39
CA PRO A 402 -9.40 -29.27 -6.77
C PRO A 402 -9.64 -29.40 -8.26
N ALA A 403 -8.59 -29.77 -9.00
CA ALA A 403 -8.70 -30.10 -10.41
C ALA A 403 -9.81 -31.14 -10.56
N SER A 404 -10.84 -30.81 -11.30
CA SER A 404 -11.88 -31.76 -11.74
C SER A 404 -11.20 -32.94 -12.43
N LYS A 405 -11.67 -34.14 -12.06
CA LYS A 405 -11.21 -35.42 -12.61
C LYS A 405 -11.44 -35.53 -14.09
#